data_db2a13946940db2d02ebcc2a5b72b435
#
_entry.id   db2a13946940db2d02ebcc2a5b72b435
#
_cell.length_a   1.000
_cell.length_b   1.000
_cell.length_c   1.000
_cell.angle_alpha   90.00
_cell.angle_beta   90.00
_cell.angle_gamma   90.00
#
_symmetry.space_group_name_H-M   'P 1'
#
loop_
_entity.id
_entity.type
_entity.pdbx_description
1 polymer ?
#
loop_
_entity_poly.entity_id
_entity_poly.type
_entity_poly.pdbx_seq_one_letter_code
_entity_poly.pdbx_strand_id
1 'polypeptide(L)'
;IDEAAKLQQIVKEIQSVCALPLQIDTASPAAMEGAIRIYNGKPLINSVNGKKESMDAIFPLVKKYSGAVIALTLDENGIPDTARGRCDIAERIMREAEKYGIDKCNIIVDPLAMAVSSQPDSAKITLDALSLIRDELGLYTSLGVSNISFGLPERDYLTSAFFTCAMEHGLSLAIMNPCSDEMTRAYLSYLALKGYDDRFENYIDFTSKSVSNTPKKAEDASISLKSAILKGLSEQAVVCVKNELKNSTPMD
;
A
#
# COMPACT_ATOMS: atom_id res chain seq x y z
N ILE A 1 0.14 19.13 24.68
CA ILE A 1 0.13 17.65 24.77
C ILE A 1 1.58 17.23 24.67
N ASP A 2 2.05 16.41 25.62
CA ASP A 2 3.38 15.81 25.55
C ASP A 2 3.34 14.66 24.53
N GLU A 3 3.85 14.91 23.32
CA GLU A 3 3.86 13.95 22.22
C GLU A 3 4.67 12.70 22.56
N ALA A 4 5.83 12.89 23.21
CA ALA A 4 6.71 11.78 23.55
C ALA A 4 6.06 10.81 24.54
N ALA A 5 5.42 11.34 25.59
CA ALA A 5 4.70 10.52 26.57
C ALA A 5 3.50 9.79 25.93
N LYS A 6 2.76 10.48 25.04
CA LYS A 6 1.62 9.90 24.34
C LYS A 6 2.04 8.79 23.38
N LEU A 7 3.07 9.00 22.58
CA LEU A 7 3.57 8.01 21.64
C LEU A 7 4.06 6.75 22.34
N GLN A 8 4.77 6.90 23.47
CA GLN A 8 5.18 5.77 24.30
C GLN A 8 3.98 4.99 24.85
N GLN A 9 2.95 5.69 25.33
CA GLN A 9 1.72 5.04 25.82
C GLN A 9 1.06 4.24 24.70
N ILE A 10 0.89 4.84 23.49
CA ILE A 10 0.28 4.21 22.33
C ILE A 10 1.06 2.94 21.93
N VAL A 11 2.39 3.00 21.86
CA VAL A 11 3.23 1.84 21.53
C VAL A 11 3.00 0.70 22.52
N LYS A 12 2.95 0.96 23.83
CA LYS A 12 2.70 -0.06 24.85
C LYS A 12 1.30 -0.69 24.69
N GLU A 13 0.28 0.15 24.51
CA GLU A 13 -1.10 -0.31 24.36
C GLU A 13 -1.30 -1.16 23.11
N ILE A 14 -0.77 -0.73 21.96
CA ILE A 14 -0.89 -1.50 20.72
C ILE A 14 -0.13 -2.84 20.85
N GLN A 15 1.09 -2.85 21.37
CA GLN A 15 1.86 -4.09 21.54
C GLN A 15 1.24 -5.06 22.56
N SER A 16 0.37 -4.58 23.45
CA SER A 16 -0.35 -5.46 24.37
C SER A 16 -1.46 -6.27 23.71
N VAL A 17 -1.97 -5.82 22.54
CA VAL A 17 -3.13 -6.42 21.85
C VAL A 17 -2.83 -6.85 20.41
N CYS A 18 -1.67 -6.43 19.87
CA CYS A 18 -1.32 -6.68 18.47
C CYS A 18 0.15 -7.09 18.34
N ALA A 19 0.40 -8.21 17.66
CA ALA A 19 1.75 -8.73 17.41
C ALA A 19 2.37 -8.23 16.08
N LEU A 20 1.65 -7.41 15.31
CA LEU A 20 2.17 -6.86 14.05
C LEU A 20 3.27 -5.83 14.31
N PRO A 21 4.29 -5.75 13.43
CA PRO A 21 5.30 -4.71 13.51
C PRO A 21 4.69 -3.31 13.44
N LEU A 22 5.27 -2.37 14.20
CA LEU A 22 4.82 -0.98 14.21
C LEU A 22 5.77 -0.09 13.41
N GLN A 23 5.17 0.81 12.64
CA GLN A 23 5.85 1.97 12.08
C GLN A 23 5.66 3.14 13.05
N ILE A 24 6.77 3.70 13.53
CA ILE A 24 6.76 4.86 14.42
C ILE A 24 6.87 6.12 13.55
N ASP A 25 5.81 6.92 13.56
CA ASP A 25 5.67 8.09 12.71
C ASP A 25 5.57 9.37 13.56
N THR A 26 6.65 10.14 13.55
CA THR A 26 6.73 11.45 14.22
C THR A 26 7.85 12.29 13.61
N ALA A 27 7.66 13.60 13.57
CA ALA A 27 8.68 14.57 13.19
C ALA A 27 9.65 14.91 14.34
N SER A 28 9.35 14.50 15.59
CA SER A 28 10.16 14.80 16.78
C SER A 28 11.18 13.68 17.05
N PRO A 29 12.51 13.92 16.91
CA PRO A 29 13.52 12.91 17.24
C PRO A 29 13.45 12.43 18.71
N ALA A 30 13.07 13.31 19.63
CA ALA A 30 12.92 12.96 21.04
C ALA A 30 11.72 12.03 21.28
N ALA A 31 10.58 12.30 20.64
CA ALA A 31 9.40 11.43 20.69
C ALA A 31 9.70 10.09 19.99
N MET A 32 10.40 10.11 18.87
CA MET A 32 10.88 8.93 18.16
C MET A 32 11.72 8.05 19.06
N GLU A 33 12.80 8.60 19.65
CA GLU A 33 13.67 7.84 20.54
C GLU A 33 12.92 7.28 21.76
N GLY A 34 12.03 8.08 22.35
CA GLY A 34 11.19 7.64 23.47
C GLY A 34 10.34 6.42 23.13
N ALA A 35 9.74 6.42 21.96
CA ALA A 35 8.88 5.32 21.47
C ALA A 35 9.68 4.06 21.13
N ILE A 36 10.76 4.18 20.35
CA ILE A 36 11.56 3.03 19.92
C ILE A 36 12.32 2.38 21.06
N ARG A 37 12.66 3.13 22.14
CA ARG A 37 13.32 2.60 23.33
C ARG A 37 12.49 1.54 24.04
N ILE A 38 11.18 1.67 24.02
CA ILE A 38 10.26 0.74 24.69
C ILE A 38 9.62 -0.26 23.73
N TYR A 39 9.83 -0.08 22.43
CA TYR A 39 9.30 -0.96 21.41
C TYR A 39 10.01 -2.32 21.44
N ASN A 40 9.22 -3.38 21.53
CA ASN A 40 9.74 -4.74 21.51
C ASN A 40 9.72 -5.28 20.07
N GLY A 41 10.85 -5.22 19.39
CA GLY A 41 11.02 -5.65 18.02
C GLY A 41 11.93 -4.73 17.21
N LYS A 42 12.02 -4.96 15.90
CA LYS A 42 12.76 -4.09 14.98
C LYS A 42 11.85 -2.94 14.55
N PRO A 43 12.10 -1.69 14.98
CA PRO A 43 11.23 -0.57 14.65
C PRO A 43 11.36 -0.18 13.16
N LEU A 44 10.24 0.21 12.55
CA LEU A 44 10.25 0.98 11.30
C LEU A 44 10.08 2.46 11.64
N ILE A 45 11.11 3.24 11.35
CA ILE A 45 11.19 4.66 11.69
C ILE A 45 10.69 5.49 10.52
N ASN A 46 9.69 6.30 10.71
CA ASN A 46 9.16 7.23 9.71
C ASN A 46 9.27 8.67 10.26
N SER A 47 10.18 9.46 9.75
CA SER A 47 11.04 9.27 8.60
C SER A 47 12.38 10.05 8.73
N VAL A 48 13.30 9.77 7.83
CA VAL A 48 14.43 10.62 7.52
C VAL A 48 14.21 11.27 6.15
N ASN A 49 14.86 12.38 5.86
CA ASN A 49 14.87 12.99 4.52
C ASN A 49 16.30 13.42 4.12
N GLY A 50 16.45 13.95 2.92
CA GLY A 50 17.76 14.34 2.37
C GLY A 50 18.41 15.56 3.03
N LYS A 51 17.78 16.22 4.00
CA LYS A 51 18.40 17.32 4.75
C LYS A 51 19.45 16.79 5.72
N LYS A 52 20.60 17.47 5.79
CA LYS A 52 21.67 17.05 6.69
C LYS A 52 21.22 16.93 8.13
N GLU A 53 20.45 17.89 8.63
CA GLU A 53 19.93 17.92 9.99
C GLU A 53 19.05 16.71 10.31
N SER A 54 18.22 16.27 9.33
CA SER A 54 17.36 15.09 9.46
C SER A 54 18.19 13.81 9.55
N MET A 55 19.18 13.66 8.71
CA MET A 55 20.07 12.49 8.71
C MET A 55 20.90 12.42 9.98
N ASP A 56 21.48 13.54 10.44
CA ASP A 56 22.27 13.63 11.68
C ASP A 56 21.43 13.31 12.93
N ALA A 57 20.12 13.62 12.91
CA ALA A 57 19.23 13.33 14.03
C ALA A 57 18.70 11.87 14.04
N ILE A 58 18.39 11.31 12.88
CA ILE A 58 17.68 10.03 12.78
C ILE A 58 18.62 8.83 12.60
N PHE A 59 19.70 8.93 11.82
CA PHE A 59 20.59 7.79 11.60
C PHE A 59 21.24 7.23 12.87
N PRO A 60 21.67 8.05 13.86
CA PRO A 60 22.11 7.50 15.14
C PRO A 60 21.07 6.63 15.84
N LEU A 61 19.77 7.00 15.74
CA LEU A 61 18.68 6.20 16.30
C LEU A 61 18.48 4.90 15.53
N VAL A 62 18.47 4.97 14.20
CA VAL A 62 18.37 3.76 13.33
C VAL A 62 19.48 2.78 13.69
N LYS A 63 20.73 3.26 13.81
CA LYS A 63 21.88 2.42 14.16
C LYS A 63 21.77 1.86 15.56
N LYS A 64 21.46 2.71 16.55
CA LYS A 64 21.39 2.34 17.97
C LYS A 64 20.35 1.25 18.23
N TYR A 65 19.20 1.33 17.58
CA TYR A 65 18.08 0.42 17.79
C TYR A 65 17.93 -0.65 16.69
N SER A 66 18.90 -0.72 15.78
CA SER A 66 18.90 -1.67 14.66
C SER A 66 17.60 -1.65 13.84
N GLY A 67 17.00 -0.46 13.69
CA GLY A 67 15.74 -0.24 13.00
C GLY A 67 15.87 -0.27 11.47
N ALA A 68 14.71 -0.24 10.80
CA ALA A 68 14.60 0.18 9.40
C ALA A 68 14.05 1.61 9.34
N VAL A 69 14.31 2.33 8.25
CA VAL A 69 13.92 3.73 8.13
C VAL A 69 13.29 4.03 6.77
N ILE A 70 12.20 4.80 6.78
CA ILE A 70 11.62 5.40 5.59
C ILE A 70 12.40 6.66 5.25
N ALA A 71 12.88 6.74 4.01
CA ALA A 71 13.69 7.84 3.48
C ALA A 71 12.88 8.64 2.46
N LEU A 72 12.45 9.84 2.83
CA LEU A 72 11.68 10.74 1.97
C LEU A 72 12.60 11.44 0.98
N THR A 73 12.24 11.43 -0.30
CA THR A 73 13.03 12.07 -1.37
C THR A 73 12.79 13.57 -1.47
N LEU A 74 13.04 14.28 -0.38
CA LEU A 74 13.05 15.74 -0.30
C LEU A 74 14.31 16.24 0.40
N ASP A 75 14.73 17.46 0.10
CA ASP A 75 15.88 18.10 0.68
C ASP A 75 15.65 19.58 1.03
N GLU A 76 16.73 20.35 1.15
CA GLU A 76 16.70 21.79 1.47
C GLU A 76 15.95 22.59 0.40
N ASN A 77 15.87 22.10 -0.85
CA ASN A 77 15.19 22.72 -1.98
C ASN A 77 13.72 22.24 -2.11
N GLY A 78 13.29 21.30 -1.28
CA GLY A 78 11.96 20.71 -1.33
C GLY A 78 11.91 19.36 -2.05
N ILE A 79 10.78 19.05 -2.67
CA ILE A 79 10.56 17.80 -3.40
C ILE A 79 10.92 18.02 -4.88
N PRO A 80 11.84 17.25 -5.47
CA PRO A 80 12.18 17.39 -6.89
C PRO A 80 10.98 17.09 -7.82
N ASP A 81 10.85 17.92 -8.86
CA ASP A 81 9.80 17.77 -9.89
C ASP A 81 10.11 16.69 -10.93
N THR A 82 11.20 15.94 -10.77
CA THR A 82 11.60 14.87 -11.68
C THR A 82 11.88 13.57 -10.96
N ALA A 83 11.62 12.45 -11.62
CA ALA A 83 11.94 11.12 -11.11
C ALA A 83 13.42 10.95 -10.82
N ARG A 84 14.30 11.46 -11.71
CA ARG A 84 15.75 11.43 -11.55
C ARG A 84 16.18 12.19 -10.30
N GLY A 85 15.68 13.42 -10.09
CA GLY A 85 16.02 14.20 -8.91
C GLY A 85 15.61 13.52 -7.60
N ARG A 86 14.48 12.81 -7.60
CA ARG A 86 14.06 12.00 -6.44
C ARG A 86 15.01 10.81 -6.21
N CYS A 87 15.43 10.14 -7.27
CA CYS A 87 16.42 9.07 -7.21
C CYS A 87 17.78 9.56 -6.70
N ASP A 88 18.24 10.74 -7.15
CA ASP A 88 19.50 11.34 -6.70
C ASP A 88 19.49 11.66 -5.19
N ILE A 89 18.36 12.14 -4.66
CA ILE A 89 18.21 12.32 -3.21
C ILE A 89 18.23 10.97 -2.48
N ALA A 90 17.55 9.95 -3.02
CA ALA A 90 17.58 8.60 -2.44
C ALA A 90 19.02 8.05 -2.37
N GLU A 91 19.79 8.22 -3.44
CA GLU A 91 21.20 7.82 -3.48
C GLU A 91 22.03 8.59 -2.43
N ARG A 92 21.82 9.90 -2.28
CA ARG A 92 22.46 10.72 -1.25
C ARG A 92 22.17 10.21 0.16
N ILE A 93 20.90 9.91 0.45
CA ILE A 93 20.48 9.37 1.74
C ILE A 93 21.13 8.01 2.00
N MET A 94 21.14 7.12 1.01
CA MET A 94 21.76 5.79 1.09
C MET A 94 23.25 5.89 1.40
N ARG A 95 24.01 6.71 0.66
CA ARG A 95 25.44 6.92 0.88
C ARG A 95 25.75 7.51 2.25
N GLU A 96 24.89 8.38 2.75
CA GLU A 96 25.07 8.94 4.09
C GLU A 96 24.79 7.88 5.16
N ALA A 97 23.73 7.08 5.01
CA ALA A 97 23.37 5.97 5.91
C ALA A 97 24.51 4.94 6.04
N GLU A 98 25.22 4.65 4.93
CA GLU A 98 26.40 3.76 4.92
C GLU A 98 27.50 4.25 5.89
N LYS A 99 27.72 5.55 6.01
CA LYS A 99 28.72 6.11 6.94
C LYS A 99 28.37 5.87 8.40
N TYR A 100 27.08 5.76 8.70
CA TYR A 100 26.57 5.36 10.03
C TYR A 100 26.56 3.84 10.22
N GLY A 101 26.94 3.06 9.19
CA GLY A 101 26.91 1.60 9.21
C GLY A 101 25.48 1.04 9.22
N ILE A 102 24.57 1.70 8.52
CA ILE A 102 23.19 1.23 8.27
C ILE A 102 23.20 0.46 6.97
N ASP A 103 22.78 -0.80 7.04
CA ASP A 103 22.72 -1.65 5.85
C ASP A 103 21.61 -1.19 4.91
N LYS A 104 21.85 -1.33 3.61
CA LYS A 104 20.93 -0.98 2.52
C LYS A 104 19.54 -1.60 2.66
N CYS A 105 19.46 -2.83 3.16
CA CYS A 105 18.19 -3.54 3.40
C CYS A 105 17.32 -2.89 4.51
N ASN A 106 17.87 -1.95 5.26
CA ASN A 106 17.14 -1.20 6.29
C ASN A 106 16.68 0.18 5.83
N ILE A 107 16.91 0.52 4.55
CA ILE A 107 16.50 1.79 3.95
C ILE A 107 15.34 1.53 3.00
N ILE A 108 14.21 2.18 3.24
CA ILE A 108 13.01 2.07 2.43
C ILE A 108 12.70 3.47 1.90
N VAL A 109 12.76 3.67 0.59
CA VAL A 109 12.64 5.00 0.00
C VAL A 109 11.18 5.32 -0.33
N ASP A 110 10.70 6.47 0.12
CA ASP A 110 9.43 7.03 -0.30
C ASP A 110 9.67 8.18 -1.28
N PRO A 111 9.42 7.97 -2.59
CA PRO A 111 9.59 9.00 -3.61
C PRO A 111 8.53 10.09 -3.56
N LEU A 112 7.59 10.05 -2.64
CA LEU A 112 6.51 10.99 -2.38
C LEU A 112 5.47 11.07 -3.51
N ALA A 113 4.23 10.71 -3.19
CA ALA A 113 3.09 10.89 -4.08
C ALA A 113 2.47 12.27 -3.83
N MET A 114 2.56 13.15 -4.82
CA MET A 114 1.89 14.45 -4.82
C MET A 114 0.50 14.33 -5.45
N ALA A 115 -0.45 15.15 -4.99
CA ALA A 115 -1.81 15.12 -5.52
C ALA A 115 -1.86 15.53 -7.00
N VAL A 116 -2.47 14.69 -7.84
CA VAL A 116 -2.63 15.02 -9.29
C VAL A 116 -3.54 16.22 -9.51
N SER A 117 -4.37 16.59 -8.54
CA SER A 117 -5.18 17.82 -8.58
C SER A 117 -4.34 19.09 -8.57
N SER A 118 -3.17 19.07 -7.95
CA SER A 118 -2.23 20.20 -7.91
C SER A 118 -1.08 20.07 -8.90
N GLN A 119 -0.66 18.85 -9.21
CA GLN A 119 0.45 18.56 -10.12
C GLN A 119 0.05 17.36 -11.03
N PRO A 120 -0.51 17.62 -12.22
CA PRO A 120 -1.05 16.57 -13.10
C PRO A 120 -0.09 15.43 -13.44
N ASP A 121 1.21 15.73 -13.61
CA ASP A 121 2.25 14.74 -13.97
C ASP A 121 2.80 13.97 -12.74
N SER A 122 2.35 14.28 -11.53
CA SER A 122 2.94 13.72 -10.32
C SER A 122 2.85 12.19 -10.24
N ALA A 123 1.76 11.62 -10.73
CA ALA A 123 1.60 10.17 -10.79
C ALA A 123 2.71 9.52 -11.61
N LYS A 124 2.94 10.02 -12.83
CA LYS A 124 3.99 9.53 -13.72
C LYS A 124 5.38 9.70 -13.11
N ILE A 125 5.67 10.88 -12.57
CA ILE A 125 6.96 11.17 -11.91
C ILE A 125 7.21 10.21 -10.75
N THR A 126 6.20 9.93 -9.93
CA THR A 126 6.32 9.02 -8.79
C THR A 126 6.53 7.57 -9.24
N LEU A 127 5.78 7.11 -10.25
CA LEU A 127 5.93 5.76 -10.81
C LEU A 127 7.32 5.56 -11.44
N ASP A 128 7.79 6.52 -12.23
CA ASP A 128 9.13 6.48 -12.82
C ASP A 128 10.21 6.48 -11.71
N ALA A 129 10.03 7.25 -10.64
CA ALA A 129 10.95 7.28 -9.50
C ALA A 129 11.01 5.93 -8.76
N LEU A 130 9.86 5.26 -8.55
CA LEU A 130 9.84 3.91 -7.97
C LEU A 130 10.70 2.95 -8.77
N SER A 131 10.55 2.94 -10.11
CA SER A 131 11.34 2.09 -10.99
C SER A 131 12.82 2.40 -10.92
N LEU A 132 13.21 3.67 -10.99
CA LEU A 132 14.61 4.08 -10.90
C LEU A 132 15.24 3.67 -9.55
N ILE A 133 14.57 3.89 -8.44
CA ILE A 133 15.06 3.53 -7.10
C ILE A 133 15.25 2.02 -6.97
N ARG A 134 14.27 1.23 -7.45
CA ARG A 134 14.38 -0.23 -7.45
C ARG A 134 15.51 -0.72 -8.34
N ASP A 135 15.56 -0.25 -9.60
CA ASP A 135 16.41 -0.85 -10.64
C ASP A 135 17.86 -0.38 -10.55
N GLU A 136 18.10 0.90 -10.23
CA GLU A 136 19.46 1.45 -10.16
C GLU A 136 20.07 1.34 -8.75
N LEU A 137 19.26 1.61 -7.70
CA LEU A 137 19.76 1.58 -6.33
C LEU A 137 19.51 0.23 -5.64
N GLY A 138 18.55 -0.57 -6.12
CA GLY A 138 18.11 -1.83 -5.53
C GLY A 138 17.61 -1.65 -4.09
N LEU A 139 16.93 -0.54 -3.81
CA LEU A 139 16.33 -0.22 -2.52
C LEU A 139 14.86 -0.64 -2.50
N TYR A 140 14.34 -0.96 -1.32
CA TYR A 140 12.90 -1.08 -1.10
C TYR A 140 12.25 0.29 -1.21
N THR A 141 10.97 0.30 -1.58
CA THR A 141 10.21 1.53 -1.78
C THR A 141 8.94 1.54 -0.94
N SER A 142 8.50 2.73 -0.57
CA SER A 142 7.26 2.98 0.16
C SER A 142 6.47 4.10 -0.48
N LEU A 143 5.16 4.14 -0.29
CA LEU A 143 4.30 5.28 -0.66
C LEU A 143 3.12 5.43 0.27
N GLY A 144 2.83 6.67 0.64
CA GLY A 144 1.50 7.09 1.08
C GLY A 144 0.56 7.19 -0.12
N VAL A 145 0.02 6.06 -0.58
CA VAL A 145 -0.68 5.96 -1.87
C VAL A 145 -1.92 6.84 -1.99
N SER A 146 -2.60 7.14 -0.87
CA SER A 146 -3.81 7.96 -0.87
C SER A 146 -3.56 9.45 -1.16
N ASN A 147 -2.31 9.90 -1.08
CA ASN A 147 -1.96 11.30 -1.37
C ASN A 147 -2.22 11.67 -2.83
N ILE A 148 -2.09 10.71 -3.75
CA ILE A 148 -2.27 10.93 -5.19
C ILE A 148 -3.64 11.52 -5.56
N SER A 149 -4.68 11.13 -4.85
CA SER A 149 -6.07 11.51 -5.13
C SER A 149 -6.59 12.67 -4.26
N PHE A 150 -5.71 13.32 -3.48
CA PHE A 150 -6.14 14.39 -2.58
C PHE A 150 -6.83 15.54 -3.33
N GLY A 151 -7.95 16.01 -2.78
CA GLY A 151 -8.75 17.08 -3.38
C GLY A 151 -9.69 16.67 -4.52
N LEU A 152 -9.72 15.38 -4.89
CA LEU A 152 -10.63 14.89 -5.94
C LEU A 152 -11.83 14.14 -5.34
N PRO A 153 -12.99 14.09 -6.04
CA PRO A 153 -14.10 13.23 -5.66
C PRO A 153 -13.76 11.75 -5.93
N GLU A 154 -14.53 10.83 -5.34
CA GLU A 154 -14.44 9.37 -5.58
C GLU A 154 -13.00 8.84 -5.52
N ARG A 155 -12.26 9.26 -4.49
CA ARG A 155 -10.81 9.06 -4.33
C ARG A 155 -10.37 7.60 -4.46
N ASP A 156 -11.19 6.68 -4.01
CA ASP A 156 -10.84 5.27 -3.93
C ASP A 156 -10.59 4.65 -5.31
N TYR A 157 -11.33 5.07 -6.34
CA TYR A 157 -11.09 4.62 -7.72
C TYR A 157 -9.71 5.04 -8.23
N LEU A 158 -9.36 6.30 -8.03
CA LEU A 158 -8.06 6.80 -8.49
C LEU A 158 -6.92 6.23 -7.65
N THR A 159 -7.10 6.14 -6.32
CA THR A 159 -6.09 5.60 -5.41
C THR A 159 -5.81 4.13 -5.70
N SER A 160 -6.84 3.31 -5.89
CA SER A 160 -6.69 1.88 -6.18
C SER A 160 -6.03 1.63 -7.55
N ALA A 161 -6.40 2.41 -8.56
CA ALA A 161 -5.75 2.36 -9.87
C ALA A 161 -4.26 2.74 -9.78
N PHE A 162 -3.93 3.85 -9.11
CA PHE A 162 -2.56 4.27 -8.88
C PHE A 162 -1.76 3.24 -8.07
N PHE A 163 -2.35 2.65 -7.04
CA PHE A 163 -1.73 1.59 -6.24
C PHE A 163 -1.35 0.39 -7.10
N THR A 164 -2.23 -0.05 -8.00
CA THR A 164 -1.94 -1.14 -8.94
C THR A 164 -0.75 -0.78 -9.84
N CYS A 165 -0.72 0.43 -10.39
CA CYS A 165 0.41 0.91 -11.18
C CYS A 165 1.70 0.96 -10.33
N ALA A 166 1.63 1.44 -9.10
CA ALA A 166 2.79 1.53 -8.20
C ALA A 166 3.39 0.14 -7.88
N MET A 167 2.55 -0.87 -7.65
CA MET A 167 3.02 -2.25 -7.46
C MET A 167 3.79 -2.76 -8.69
N GLU A 168 3.32 -2.48 -9.89
CA GLU A 168 4.03 -2.85 -11.13
C GLU A 168 5.37 -2.13 -11.27
N HIS A 169 5.45 -0.88 -10.82
CA HIS A 169 6.69 -0.10 -10.80
C HIS A 169 7.63 -0.42 -9.62
N GLY A 170 7.29 -1.39 -8.77
CA GLY A 170 8.18 -1.91 -7.73
C GLY A 170 7.93 -1.35 -6.34
N LEU A 171 6.70 -0.91 -6.04
CA LEU A 171 6.31 -0.56 -4.67
C LEU A 171 6.42 -1.77 -3.75
N SER A 172 7.20 -1.64 -2.68
CA SER A 172 7.44 -2.69 -1.69
C SER A 172 6.51 -2.57 -0.48
N LEU A 173 6.24 -1.35 -0.03
CA LEU A 173 5.36 -1.03 1.10
C LEU A 173 4.33 0.02 0.68
N ALA A 174 3.06 -0.19 1.08
CA ALA A 174 2.01 0.81 0.89
C ALA A 174 1.50 1.29 2.25
N ILE A 175 1.54 2.61 2.47
CA ILE A 175 0.86 3.25 3.59
C ILE A 175 -0.56 3.58 3.10
N MET A 176 -1.53 2.79 3.56
CA MET A 176 -2.92 2.87 3.09
C MET A 176 -3.90 2.42 4.17
N ASN A 177 -5.19 2.66 3.95
CA ASN A 177 -6.24 2.08 4.79
C ASN A 177 -6.47 0.59 4.40
N PRO A 178 -6.10 -0.38 5.25
CA PRO A 178 -6.29 -1.80 4.95
C PRO A 178 -7.77 -2.24 5.01
N CYS A 179 -8.65 -1.40 5.56
CA CYS A 179 -10.10 -1.64 5.64
C CYS A 179 -10.86 -1.12 4.41
N SER A 180 -10.17 -0.55 3.42
CA SER A 180 -10.81 -0.18 2.15
C SER A 180 -10.95 -1.39 1.25
N ASP A 181 -12.20 -1.73 0.90
CA ASP A 181 -12.51 -2.84 -0.01
C ASP A 181 -11.91 -2.61 -1.40
N GLU A 182 -11.87 -1.36 -1.88
CA GLU A 182 -11.30 -0.99 -3.18
C GLU A 182 -9.80 -1.25 -3.20
N MET A 183 -9.09 -0.89 -2.13
CA MET A 183 -7.65 -1.12 -2.02
C MET A 183 -7.33 -2.62 -1.91
N THR A 184 -8.10 -3.36 -1.11
CA THR A 184 -7.95 -4.81 -0.97
C THR A 184 -8.25 -5.52 -2.28
N ARG A 185 -9.30 -5.09 -2.99
CA ARG A 185 -9.66 -5.62 -4.31
C ARG A 185 -8.57 -5.37 -5.33
N ALA A 186 -8.01 -4.16 -5.39
CA ALA A 186 -6.89 -3.83 -6.28
C ALA A 186 -5.67 -4.71 -6.01
N TYR A 187 -5.33 -4.91 -4.73
CA TYR A 187 -4.21 -5.76 -4.31
C TYR A 187 -4.41 -7.23 -4.74
N LEU A 188 -5.54 -7.82 -4.39
CA LEU A 188 -5.83 -9.22 -4.71
C LEU A 188 -5.95 -9.46 -6.21
N SER A 189 -6.55 -8.49 -6.95
CA SER A 189 -6.60 -8.55 -8.42
C SER A 189 -5.20 -8.53 -9.02
N TYR A 190 -4.31 -7.67 -8.51
CA TYR A 190 -2.93 -7.63 -8.97
C TYR A 190 -2.19 -8.93 -8.70
N LEU A 191 -2.30 -9.50 -7.49
CA LEU A 191 -1.69 -10.80 -7.15
C LEU A 191 -2.18 -11.91 -8.08
N ALA A 192 -3.49 -11.97 -8.33
CA ALA A 192 -4.10 -12.95 -9.22
C ALA A 192 -3.56 -12.84 -10.67
N LEU A 193 -3.48 -11.61 -11.21
CA LEU A 193 -2.97 -11.35 -12.55
C LEU A 193 -1.47 -11.64 -12.70
N LYS A 194 -0.69 -11.47 -11.63
CA LYS A 194 0.76 -11.76 -11.62
C LYS A 194 1.08 -13.23 -11.31
N GLY A 195 0.06 -14.06 -11.03
CA GLY A 195 0.24 -15.47 -10.69
C GLY A 195 0.78 -15.69 -9.26
N TYR A 196 0.60 -14.71 -8.38
CA TYR A 196 0.98 -14.81 -6.96
C TYR A 196 -0.17 -15.30 -6.07
N ASP A 197 -1.36 -15.48 -6.61
CA ASP A 197 -2.53 -16.06 -5.93
C ASP A 197 -2.83 -17.44 -6.55
N ASP A 198 -2.44 -18.51 -5.86
CA ASP A 198 -2.62 -19.88 -6.34
C ASP A 198 -4.12 -20.17 -6.50
N ARG A 199 -4.51 -20.62 -7.72
CA ARG A 199 -5.90 -20.92 -8.09
C ARG A 199 -6.90 -19.80 -7.82
N PHE A 200 -6.44 -18.56 -7.66
CA PHE A 200 -7.27 -17.39 -7.33
C PHE A 200 -8.00 -17.51 -6.00
N GLU A 201 -7.47 -18.29 -5.04
CA GLU A 201 -8.17 -18.60 -3.77
C GLU A 201 -8.46 -17.35 -2.95
N ASN A 202 -7.46 -16.46 -2.77
CA ASN A 202 -7.66 -15.23 -2.00
C ASN A 202 -8.61 -14.25 -2.68
N TYR A 203 -8.51 -14.13 -4.03
CA TYR A 203 -9.38 -13.28 -4.80
C TYR A 203 -10.84 -13.75 -4.75
N ILE A 204 -11.09 -15.06 -4.91
CA ILE A 204 -12.43 -15.66 -4.87
C ILE A 204 -13.02 -15.53 -3.46
N ASP A 205 -12.25 -15.82 -2.41
CA ASP A 205 -12.72 -15.73 -1.02
C ASP A 205 -13.16 -14.30 -0.67
N PHE A 206 -12.35 -13.31 -1.03
CA PHE A 206 -12.67 -11.91 -0.80
C PHE A 206 -13.92 -11.46 -1.57
N THR A 207 -14.01 -11.76 -2.87
CA THR A 207 -15.14 -11.32 -3.71
C THR A 207 -16.44 -12.02 -3.35
N SER A 208 -16.39 -13.28 -2.92
CA SER A 208 -17.57 -14.03 -2.46
C SER A 208 -18.17 -13.45 -1.19
N LYS A 209 -17.35 -12.99 -0.25
CA LYS A 209 -17.77 -12.32 0.98
C LYS A 209 -18.37 -10.93 0.71
N SER A 210 -17.82 -10.20 -0.23
CA SER A 210 -18.31 -8.87 -0.62
C SER A 210 -19.70 -8.92 -1.26
N VAL A 211 -19.99 -9.96 -2.04
CA VAL A 211 -21.31 -10.18 -2.67
C VAL A 211 -22.39 -10.50 -1.61
N SER A 212 -22.04 -11.14 -0.50
CA SER A 212 -23.00 -11.47 0.57
C SER A 212 -23.42 -10.25 1.42
N ASN A 213 -22.62 -9.18 1.43
CA ASN A 213 -22.87 -7.95 2.20
C ASN A 213 -23.62 -6.86 1.42
N THR A 214 -23.77 -6.99 0.11
CA THR A 214 -24.70 -6.13 -0.63
C THR A 214 -26.12 -6.61 -0.29
N PRO A 215 -27.05 -5.74 0.18
CA PRO A 215 -28.43 -6.15 0.32
C PRO A 215 -28.87 -6.62 -1.07
N LYS A 216 -29.15 -7.91 -1.21
CA LYS A 216 -29.79 -8.44 -2.39
C LYS A 216 -31.08 -7.62 -2.54
N LYS A 217 -31.09 -6.65 -3.48
CA LYS A 217 -32.36 -6.29 -4.08
C LYS A 217 -32.95 -7.62 -4.53
N ALA A 218 -34.07 -7.95 -3.94
CA ALA A 218 -34.83 -9.14 -4.30
C ALA A 218 -35.14 -9.05 -5.80
N GLU A 219 -34.22 -9.55 -6.59
CA GLU A 219 -34.53 -10.05 -7.92
C GLU A 219 -34.95 -11.50 -7.73
N ASP A 220 -36.18 -11.66 -7.23
CA ASP A 220 -37.04 -12.77 -7.57
C ASP A 220 -37.43 -12.62 -9.06
N ALA A 221 -36.44 -12.61 -9.89
CA ALA A 221 -36.58 -12.89 -11.31
C ALA A 221 -35.86 -14.22 -11.52
N SER A 222 -36.63 -15.28 -11.71
CA SER A 222 -36.11 -16.56 -12.19
C SER A 222 -35.16 -16.29 -13.34
N ILE A 223 -33.86 -16.52 -13.10
CA ILE A 223 -32.84 -16.36 -14.15
C ILE A 223 -33.26 -17.30 -15.27
N SER A 224 -33.52 -16.77 -16.45
CA SER A 224 -33.86 -17.62 -17.61
C SER A 224 -32.64 -18.45 -17.99
N LEU A 225 -32.86 -19.66 -18.49
CA LEU A 225 -31.80 -20.56 -18.98
C LEU A 225 -30.87 -19.84 -19.96
N LYS A 226 -31.42 -19.04 -20.87
CA LYS A 226 -30.66 -18.21 -21.81
C LYS A 226 -29.71 -17.22 -21.10
N SER A 227 -30.17 -16.58 -20.05
CA SER A 227 -29.36 -15.64 -19.29
C SER A 227 -28.23 -16.34 -18.50
N ALA A 228 -28.53 -17.53 -17.96
CA ALA A 228 -27.52 -18.34 -17.26
C ALA A 228 -26.40 -18.81 -18.21
N ILE A 229 -26.76 -19.24 -19.42
CA ILE A 229 -25.81 -19.66 -20.45
C ILE A 229 -24.95 -18.47 -20.92
N LEU A 230 -25.56 -17.33 -21.23
CA LEU A 230 -24.85 -16.14 -21.72
C LEU A 230 -23.87 -15.57 -20.67
N LYS A 231 -24.16 -15.75 -19.37
CA LYS A 231 -23.30 -15.31 -18.25
C LYS A 231 -22.30 -16.38 -17.81
N GLY A 232 -22.26 -17.56 -18.46
CA GLY A 232 -21.37 -18.65 -18.11
C GLY A 232 -21.65 -19.30 -16.73
N LEU A 233 -22.87 -19.17 -16.21
CA LEU A 233 -23.26 -19.64 -14.88
C LEU A 233 -23.70 -21.13 -14.97
N SER A 234 -22.73 -22.05 -15.08
CA SER A 234 -22.98 -23.47 -15.34
C SER A 234 -23.92 -24.15 -14.33
N GLU A 235 -23.77 -23.90 -13.03
CA GLU A 235 -24.65 -24.49 -12.00
C GLU A 235 -26.08 -23.98 -12.09
N GLN A 236 -26.28 -22.68 -12.31
CA GLN A 236 -27.60 -22.08 -12.49
C GLN A 236 -28.25 -22.54 -13.80
N ALA A 237 -27.48 -22.71 -14.84
CA ALA A 237 -27.97 -23.28 -16.11
C ALA A 237 -28.51 -24.70 -15.90
N VAL A 238 -27.80 -25.54 -15.14
CA VAL A 238 -28.27 -26.91 -14.80
C VAL A 238 -29.58 -26.88 -14.00
N VAL A 239 -29.70 -25.96 -13.05
CA VAL A 239 -30.94 -25.80 -12.25
C VAL A 239 -32.10 -25.34 -13.13
N CYS A 240 -31.87 -24.38 -14.04
CA CYS A 240 -32.88 -23.90 -14.99
C CYS A 240 -33.35 -25.02 -15.91
N VAL A 241 -32.43 -25.81 -16.50
CA VAL A 241 -32.76 -26.96 -17.35
C VAL A 241 -33.62 -27.97 -16.57
N LYS A 242 -33.23 -28.34 -15.34
CA LYS A 242 -34.01 -29.30 -14.52
C LYS A 242 -35.42 -28.80 -14.21
N ASN A 243 -35.62 -27.49 -14.10
CA ASN A 243 -36.92 -26.90 -13.83
C ASN A 243 -37.78 -26.84 -15.11
N GLU A 244 -37.20 -26.50 -16.25
CA GLU A 244 -37.91 -26.49 -17.55
C GLU A 244 -38.33 -27.89 -17.97
N LEU A 245 -37.48 -28.90 -17.78
CA LEU A 245 -37.78 -30.31 -18.07
C LEU A 245 -38.87 -30.93 -17.18
N LYS A 246 -39.32 -30.26 -16.11
CA LYS A 246 -40.49 -30.67 -15.35
C LYS A 246 -41.82 -30.31 -16.02
N ASN A 247 -41.78 -29.27 -16.88
CA ASN A 247 -42.98 -28.66 -17.46
C ASN A 247 -43.02 -28.76 -19.00
N SER A 248 -41.93 -29.21 -19.65
CA SER A 248 -41.83 -29.38 -21.11
C SER A 248 -40.93 -30.57 -21.45
N THR A 249 -41.10 -31.10 -22.68
CA THR A 249 -40.24 -32.17 -23.17
C THR A 249 -39.00 -31.60 -23.87
N PRO A 250 -37.90 -32.36 -23.98
CA PRO A 250 -36.66 -31.89 -24.62
C PRO A 250 -36.78 -31.51 -26.10
N MET A 251 -37.93 -31.73 -26.71
CA MET A 251 -38.22 -31.48 -28.10
C MET A 251 -39.20 -30.33 -28.33
N ASP A 252 -39.71 -29.71 -27.26
CA ASP A 252 -40.53 -28.51 -27.30
C ASP A 252 -39.64 -27.25 -27.10
#